data_42ffc109881f337ade8b8a0b33327536
#
_entry.id   42ffc109881f337ade8b8a0b33327536
#
_cell.length_a   1.000
_cell.length_b   1.000
_cell.length_c   1.000
_cell.angle_alpha   90.00
_cell.angle_beta   90.00
_cell.angle_gamma   90.00
#
_symmetry.space_group_name_H-M   'P 1'
#
loop_
_entity.id
_entity.type
_entity.pdbx_description
1 polymer ?
#
loop_
_entity_poly.entity_id
_entity_poly.type
_entity_poly.pdbx_seq_one_letter_code
_entity_poly.pdbx_strand_id
1 'polypeptide(L)'
;MESTALFTANNVWMMICTALVFFMHLGFSFLEIGLTRQKNTVNILFKNFFVITAGLLLYAIGGFNLMYPGFEEGASGFLKFAGFGIEAPDGGMTSAYADSGYTWWTDFLFQGMFAATAATIVSGAVAERIKLSGFMLFAIL
;
A
#
# COMPACT_ATOMS: atom_id res chain seq x y z
N MET A 1 19.83 15.56 -20.80
CA MET A 1 19.19 14.43 -21.51
C MET A 1 19.33 13.11 -20.74
N GLU A 2 20.50 12.75 -20.27
CA GLU A 2 20.74 11.51 -19.52
C GLU A 2 19.94 11.46 -18.20
N SER A 3 19.88 12.52 -17.43
CA SER A 3 19.09 12.63 -16.19
C SER A 3 17.58 12.46 -16.41
N THR A 4 17.05 13.01 -17.52
CA THR A 4 15.62 12.87 -17.85
C THR A 4 15.27 11.44 -18.27
N ALA A 5 16.16 10.78 -19.02
CA ALA A 5 15.95 9.40 -19.42
C ALA A 5 15.97 8.45 -18.21
N LEU A 6 16.90 8.65 -17.27
CA LEU A 6 16.99 7.88 -16.04
C LEU A 6 15.76 8.10 -15.15
N PHE A 7 15.33 9.34 -14.98
CA PHE A 7 14.10 9.67 -14.24
C PHE A 7 12.86 8.99 -14.83
N THR A 8 12.71 9.02 -16.14
CA THR A 8 11.61 8.33 -16.82
C THR A 8 11.70 6.82 -16.61
N ALA A 9 12.88 6.23 -16.77
CA ALA A 9 13.09 4.80 -16.57
C ALA A 9 12.75 4.36 -15.14
N ASN A 10 13.16 5.12 -14.12
CA ASN A 10 12.85 4.84 -12.72
C ASN A 10 11.35 4.88 -12.43
N ASN A 11 10.63 5.88 -12.95
CA ASN A 11 9.18 5.96 -12.77
C ASN A 11 8.47 4.80 -13.48
N VAL A 12 8.86 4.45 -14.71
CA VAL A 12 8.29 3.29 -15.42
C VAL A 12 8.56 2.00 -14.66
N TRP A 13 9.77 1.81 -14.16
CA TRP A 13 10.14 0.65 -13.36
C TRP A 13 9.28 0.53 -12.10
N MET A 14 9.15 1.62 -11.33
CA MET A 14 8.32 1.66 -10.13
C MET A 14 6.84 1.39 -10.43
N MET A 15 6.30 1.90 -11.55
CA MET A 15 4.92 1.63 -11.96
C MET A 15 4.71 0.17 -12.36
N ILE A 16 5.69 -0.47 -13.01
CA ILE A 16 5.65 -1.92 -13.29
C ILE A 16 5.67 -2.69 -11.97
N CYS A 17 6.53 -2.33 -11.03
CA CYS A 17 6.57 -2.95 -9.71
C CYS A 17 5.23 -2.78 -8.96
N THR A 18 4.62 -1.60 -9.02
CA THR A 18 3.29 -1.33 -8.45
C THR A 18 2.23 -2.28 -9.03
N ALA A 19 2.21 -2.45 -10.35
CA ALA A 19 1.32 -3.38 -11.02
C ALA A 19 1.55 -4.84 -10.56
N LEU A 20 2.81 -5.25 -10.44
CA LEU A 20 3.16 -6.60 -9.97
C LEU A 20 2.73 -6.84 -8.52
N VAL A 21 2.90 -5.85 -7.64
CA VAL A 21 2.41 -5.92 -6.24
C VAL A 21 0.88 -5.97 -6.20
N PHE A 22 0.20 -5.22 -7.06
CA PHE A 22 -1.26 -5.33 -7.20
C PHE A 22 -1.68 -6.74 -7.64
N PHE A 23 -1.02 -7.33 -8.63
CA PHE A 23 -1.29 -8.72 -9.04
C PHE A 23 -0.98 -9.74 -7.94
N MET A 24 -0.09 -9.44 -7.01
CA MET A 24 0.18 -10.29 -5.86
C MET A 24 -1.07 -10.48 -4.98
N HIS A 25 -1.94 -9.48 -4.84
CA HIS A 25 -3.22 -9.63 -4.13
C HIS A 25 -4.12 -10.69 -4.78
N LEU A 26 -4.13 -10.77 -6.11
CA LEU A 26 -4.84 -11.81 -6.83
C LEU A 26 -4.25 -13.20 -6.51
N GLY A 27 -2.93 -13.32 -6.50
CA GLY A 27 -2.23 -14.54 -6.11
C GLY A 27 -2.58 -14.99 -4.68
N PHE A 28 -2.58 -14.08 -3.72
CA PHE A 28 -3.01 -14.37 -2.34
C PHE A 28 -4.48 -14.79 -2.27
N SER A 29 -5.36 -14.17 -3.05
CA SER A 29 -6.78 -14.56 -3.10
C SER A 29 -6.96 -16.00 -3.58
N PHE A 30 -6.24 -16.41 -4.62
CA PHE A 30 -6.28 -17.80 -5.10
C PHE A 30 -5.66 -18.76 -4.09
N LEU A 31 -4.57 -18.40 -3.44
CA LEU A 31 -3.94 -19.20 -2.40
C LEU A 31 -4.91 -19.44 -1.23
N GLU A 32 -5.55 -18.41 -0.72
CA GLU A 32 -6.53 -18.52 0.36
C GLU A 32 -7.72 -19.39 -0.04
N ILE A 33 -8.27 -19.22 -1.25
CA ILE A 33 -9.36 -20.04 -1.75
C ILE A 33 -8.94 -21.52 -1.83
N GLY A 34 -7.74 -21.79 -2.31
CA GLY A 34 -7.21 -23.15 -2.43
C GLY A 34 -6.96 -23.85 -1.09
N LEU A 35 -6.64 -23.09 -0.04
CA LEU A 35 -6.34 -23.61 1.29
C LEU A 35 -7.56 -23.67 2.21
N THR A 36 -8.70 -23.12 1.81
CA THR A 36 -9.92 -23.05 2.61
C THR A 36 -11.07 -23.84 2.02
N ARG A 37 -12.13 -24.03 2.80
CA ARG A 37 -13.32 -24.79 2.34
C ARG A 37 -14.08 -24.00 1.28
N GLN A 38 -14.53 -24.68 0.22
CA GLN A 38 -15.26 -24.07 -0.91
C GLN A 38 -16.46 -23.21 -0.51
N LYS A 39 -17.16 -23.54 0.58
CA LYS A 39 -18.27 -22.73 1.09
C LYS A 39 -17.87 -21.32 1.53
N ASN A 40 -16.59 -21.08 1.78
CA ASN A 40 -16.05 -19.79 2.24
C ASN A 40 -15.50 -18.94 1.10
N THR A 41 -15.45 -19.44 -0.12
CA THR A 41 -14.85 -18.76 -1.29
C THR A 41 -15.36 -17.33 -1.47
N VAL A 42 -16.68 -17.12 -1.41
CA VAL A 42 -17.28 -15.79 -1.58
C VAL A 42 -16.84 -14.82 -0.48
N ASN A 43 -16.81 -15.28 0.77
CA ASN A 43 -16.38 -14.49 1.92
C ASN A 43 -14.90 -14.09 1.79
N ILE A 44 -14.05 -15.00 1.29
CA ILE A 44 -12.63 -14.76 1.09
C ILE A 44 -12.42 -13.73 -0.02
N LEU A 45 -13.09 -13.86 -1.16
CA LEU A 45 -13.01 -12.89 -2.24
C LEU A 45 -13.50 -11.51 -1.81
N PHE A 46 -14.62 -11.43 -1.11
CA PHE A 46 -15.15 -10.18 -0.57
C PHE A 46 -14.15 -9.54 0.40
N LYS A 47 -13.59 -10.31 1.32
CA LYS A 47 -12.58 -9.87 2.28
C LYS A 47 -11.34 -9.29 1.57
N ASN A 48 -10.80 -9.99 0.58
CA ASN A 48 -9.62 -9.55 -0.15
C ASN A 48 -9.90 -8.26 -0.95
N PHE A 49 -11.05 -8.16 -1.60
CA PHE A 49 -11.46 -6.93 -2.28
C PHE A 49 -11.62 -5.76 -1.30
N PHE A 50 -12.24 -6.02 -0.15
CA PHE A 50 -12.38 -5.02 0.92
C PHE A 50 -11.02 -4.51 1.41
N VAL A 51 -10.06 -5.40 1.66
CA VAL A 51 -8.72 -5.02 2.14
C VAL A 51 -8.01 -4.10 1.15
N ILE A 52 -8.04 -4.39 -0.14
CA ILE A 52 -7.41 -3.55 -1.16
C ILE A 52 -8.08 -2.16 -1.17
N THR A 53 -9.41 -2.13 -1.21
CA THR A 53 -10.15 -0.86 -1.31
C THR A 53 -10.01 -0.03 -0.04
N ALA A 54 -10.26 -0.62 1.13
CA ALA A 54 -10.15 0.08 2.41
C ALA A 54 -8.70 0.46 2.72
N GLY A 55 -7.74 -0.42 2.42
CA GLY A 55 -6.32 -0.16 2.62
C GLY A 55 -5.84 1.05 1.82
N LEU A 56 -6.17 1.13 0.54
CA LEU A 56 -5.81 2.28 -0.30
C LEU A 56 -6.49 3.58 0.15
N LEU A 57 -7.78 3.52 0.52
CA LEU A 57 -8.50 4.69 1.01
C LEU A 57 -7.92 5.21 2.33
N LEU A 58 -7.66 4.33 3.28
CA LEU A 58 -7.08 4.72 4.57
C LEU A 58 -5.64 5.21 4.42
N TYR A 59 -4.88 4.58 3.51
CA TYR A 59 -3.54 5.04 3.18
C TYR A 59 -3.55 6.44 2.58
N ALA A 60 -4.51 6.75 1.70
CA ALA A 60 -4.70 8.08 1.15
C ALA A 60 -5.18 9.11 2.18
N ILE A 61 -6.05 8.72 3.13
CA ILE A 61 -6.57 9.62 4.16
C ILE A 61 -5.49 10.04 5.16
N GLY A 62 -4.61 9.14 5.57
CA GLY A 62 -3.62 9.45 6.58
C GLY A 62 -2.45 8.46 6.70
N GLY A 63 -2.55 7.27 6.10
CA GLY A 63 -1.52 6.25 6.20
C GLY A 63 -0.18 6.69 5.60
N PHE A 64 -0.20 7.40 4.48
CA PHE A 64 1.01 7.95 3.87
C PHE A 64 1.70 8.94 4.80
N ASN A 65 0.95 9.87 5.40
CA ASN A 65 1.48 10.87 6.33
C ASN A 65 1.94 10.29 7.67
N LEU A 66 1.47 9.10 8.02
CA LEU A 66 1.98 8.35 9.16
C LEU A 66 3.26 7.59 8.82
N MET A 67 3.38 7.08 7.60
CA MET A 67 4.55 6.36 7.10
C MET A 67 5.71 7.30 6.80
N TYR A 68 5.43 8.48 6.23
CA TYR A 68 6.39 9.50 5.86
C TYR A 68 6.09 10.84 6.56
N PRO A 69 6.32 10.93 7.89
CA PRO A 69 5.91 12.09 8.66
C PRO A 69 6.79 13.32 8.47
N GLY A 70 7.87 13.27 7.67
CA GLY A 70 8.81 14.37 7.49
C GLY A 70 9.48 14.76 8.80
N PHE A 71 10.42 13.97 9.28
CA PHE A 71 11.25 14.36 10.43
C PHE A 71 12.22 15.48 10.02
N GLU A 72 12.25 16.54 10.80
CA GLU A 72 13.29 17.56 10.67
C GLU A 72 14.65 16.97 11.07
N GLU A 73 15.74 17.46 10.49
CA GLU A 73 17.10 17.03 10.86
C GLU A 73 17.32 17.21 12.37
N GLY A 74 17.67 16.13 13.03
CA GLY A 74 17.90 16.11 14.49
C GLY A 74 16.66 15.85 15.36
N ALA A 75 15.46 15.69 14.79
CA ALA A 75 14.29 15.28 15.55
C ALA A 75 14.33 13.78 15.82
N SER A 76 14.35 13.39 17.09
CA SER A 76 14.19 12.01 17.52
C SER A 76 12.73 11.76 17.94
N GLY A 77 12.06 10.81 17.28
CA GLY A 77 10.69 10.44 17.63
C GLY A 77 10.36 9.06 17.09
N PHE A 78 9.64 8.27 17.88
CA PHE A 78 9.18 6.95 17.47
C PHE A 78 7.97 7.03 16.53
N LEU A 79 7.13 8.05 16.68
CA LEU A 79 5.93 8.27 15.90
C LEU A 79 5.69 9.77 15.71
N LYS A 80 5.39 10.17 14.47
CA LYS A 80 4.93 11.51 14.11
C LYS A 80 3.79 11.35 13.11
N PHE A 81 2.85 12.27 13.09
CA PHE A 81 1.76 12.29 12.13
C PHE A 81 1.75 13.65 11.44
N ALA A 82 1.86 13.67 10.11
CA ALA A 82 1.98 14.90 9.33
C ALA A 82 0.62 15.50 8.93
N GLY A 83 -0.50 14.85 9.29
CA GLY A 83 -1.85 15.33 8.96
C GLY A 83 -2.64 14.38 8.09
N PHE A 84 -3.85 14.81 7.71
CA PHE A 84 -4.76 14.04 6.87
C PHE A 84 -4.69 14.51 5.41
N GLY A 85 -4.98 13.59 4.49
CA GLY A 85 -5.08 13.86 3.06
C GLY A 85 -3.78 13.57 2.31
N ILE A 86 -3.87 13.70 0.99
CA ILE A 86 -2.75 13.50 0.06
C ILE A 86 -2.43 14.82 -0.61
N GLU A 87 -1.27 15.37 -0.30
CA GLU A 87 -0.75 16.57 -0.93
C GLU A 87 0.71 16.34 -1.29
N ALA A 88 1.03 16.48 -2.58
CA ALA A 88 2.40 16.32 -3.01
C ALA A 88 3.21 17.52 -2.53
N PRO A 89 4.40 17.32 -1.94
CA PRO A 89 5.27 18.41 -1.53
C PRO A 89 5.78 19.18 -2.74
N ASP A 90 6.32 20.38 -2.50
CA ASP A 90 6.99 21.16 -3.53
C ASP A 90 8.11 20.32 -4.18
N GLY A 91 8.10 20.28 -5.50
CA GLY A 91 9.03 19.42 -6.23
C GLY A 91 8.69 17.93 -6.29
N GLY A 92 7.57 17.48 -5.70
CA GLY A 92 7.15 16.08 -5.68
C GLY A 92 6.96 15.42 -7.05
N MET A 93 6.79 16.22 -8.11
CA MET A 93 6.69 15.78 -9.51
C MET A 93 8.03 15.78 -10.25
N THR A 94 9.12 16.10 -9.56
CA THR A 94 10.46 16.22 -10.14
C THR A 94 11.41 15.18 -9.58
N SER A 95 12.59 15.06 -10.17
CA SER A 95 13.67 14.19 -9.66
C SER A 95 14.25 14.62 -8.30
N ALA A 96 13.83 15.77 -7.78
CA ALA A 96 14.27 16.27 -6.49
C ALA A 96 13.54 15.62 -5.30
N TYR A 97 12.42 14.94 -5.53
CA TYR A 97 11.66 14.30 -4.47
C TYR A 97 12.41 13.15 -3.78
N ALA A 98 13.11 12.34 -4.55
CA ALA A 98 13.84 11.20 -4.03
C ALA A 98 15.21 11.08 -4.70
N ASP A 99 16.22 10.67 -3.95
CA ASP A 99 17.58 10.46 -4.45
C ASP A 99 17.64 9.47 -5.62
N SER A 100 16.72 8.51 -5.64
CA SER A 100 16.55 7.54 -6.72
C SER A 100 15.81 8.08 -7.95
N GLY A 101 15.33 9.34 -7.92
CA GLY A 101 14.76 10.01 -9.08
C GLY A 101 13.43 9.46 -9.57
N TYR A 102 12.43 9.35 -8.71
CA TYR A 102 11.04 9.07 -9.06
C TYR A 102 10.09 10.11 -8.43
N THR A 103 8.83 10.15 -8.88
CA THR A 103 7.84 11.12 -8.39
C THR A 103 7.17 10.67 -7.10
N TRP A 104 6.67 11.61 -6.32
CA TRP A 104 5.88 11.37 -5.12
C TRP A 104 4.64 10.51 -5.39
N TRP A 105 3.94 10.72 -6.51
CA TRP A 105 2.79 9.91 -6.88
C TRP A 105 3.14 8.44 -7.18
N THR A 106 4.30 8.22 -7.78
CA THR A 106 4.81 6.86 -8.04
C THR A 106 5.11 6.14 -6.73
N ASP A 107 5.74 6.83 -5.79
CA ASP A 107 6.00 6.32 -4.44
C ASP A 107 4.72 6.05 -3.67
N PHE A 108 3.79 7.01 -3.65
CA PHE A 108 2.49 6.88 -2.99
C PHE A 108 1.73 5.63 -3.48
N LEU A 109 1.63 5.42 -4.78
CA LEU A 109 0.94 4.26 -5.34
C LEU A 109 1.63 2.95 -4.99
N PHE A 110 2.94 2.90 -5.08
CA PHE A 110 3.73 1.71 -4.76
C PHE A 110 3.57 1.32 -3.29
N GLN A 111 3.75 2.26 -2.39
CA GLN A 111 3.65 2.04 -0.96
C GLN A 111 2.20 1.75 -0.51
N GLY A 112 1.21 2.36 -1.16
CA GLY A 112 -0.20 2.06 -0.91
C GLY A 112 -0.56 0.60 -1.23
N MET A 113 0.01 0.02 -2.30
CA MET A 113 -0.15 -1.40 -2.59
C MET A 113 0.49 -2.28 -1.52
N PHE A 114 1.64 -1.92 -0.98
CA PHE A 114 2.27 -2.66 0.12
C PHE A 114 1.50 -2.56 1.42
N ALA A 115 0.95 -1.38 1.75
CA ALA A 115 0.11 -1.22 2.93
C ALA A 115 -1.12 -2.15 2.88
N ALA A 116 -1.80 -2.21 1.74
CA ALA A 116 -2.90 -3.16 1.53
C ALA A 116 -2.42 -4.63 1.61
N THR A 117 -1.22 -4.93 1.12
CA THR A 117 -0.65 -6.28 1.19
C THR A 117 -0.45 -6.76 2.62
N ALA A 118 -0.02 -5.90 3.53
CA ALA A 118 0.20 -6.28 4.93
C ALA A 118 -1.07 -6.89 5.55
N ALA A 119 -2.23 -6.26 5.36
CA ALA A 119 -3.51 -6.79 5.81
C ALA A 119 -3.92 -8.09 5.10
N THR A 120 -3.57 -8.25 3.81
CA THR A 120 -3.83 -9.49 3.04
C THR A 120 -3.05 -10.67 3.60
N ILE A 121 -1.80 -10.49 4.02
CA ILE A 121 -0.99 -11.56 4.64
C ILE A 121 -1.64 -12.04 5.93
N VAL A 122 -2.07 -11.11 6.80
CA VAL A 122 -2.78 -11.46 8.04
C VAL A 122 -4.10 -12.17 7.73
N SER A 123 -4.80 -11.75 6.67
CA SER A 123 -6.02 -12.39 6.17
C SER A 123 -5.84 -13.89 5.96
N GLY A 124 -4.77 -14.30 5.30
CA GLY A 124 -4.46 -15.71 5.08
C GLY A 124 -4.18 -16.48 6.38
N ALA A 125 -3.44 -15.87 7.31
CA ALA A 125 -3.07 -16.50 8.59
C ALA A 125 -4.29 -16.76 9.49
N VAL A 126 -5.31 -15.89 9.43
CA VAL A 126 -6.53 -15.99 10.25
C VAL A 126 -7.74 -16.56 9.50
N ALA A 127 -7.53 -17.03 8.28
CA ALA A 127 -8.59 -17.61 7.44
C ALA A 127 -9.34 -18.70 8.20
N GLU A 128 -10.68 -18.68 8.13
CA GLU A 128 -11.60 -19.59 8.85
C GLU A 128 -11.56 -19.53 10.39
N ARG A 129 -10.69 -18.74 10.98
CA ARG A 129 -10.52 -18.64 12.46
C ARG A 129 -11.12 -17.38 13.06
N ILE A 130 -11.32 -16.35 12.27
CA ILE A 130 -11.87 -15.06 12.69
C ILE A 130 -13.21 -14.78 12.02
N LYS A 131 -14.10 -14.07 12.69
CA LYS A 131 -15.34 -13.56 12.07
C LYS A 131 -15.00 -12.44 11.07
N LEU A 132 -15.71 -12.42 9.93
CA LEU A 132 -15.47 -11.43 8.87
C LEU A 132 -15.50 -9.99 9.41
N SER A 133 -16.47 -9.63 10.23
CA SER A 133 -16.59 -8.29 10.82
C SER A 133 -15.40 -7.92 11.72
N GLY A 134 -14.89 -8.87 12.49
CA GLY A 134 -13.70 -8.65 13.32
C GLY A 134 -12.44 -8.43 12.48
N PHE A 135 -12.29 -9.18 11.38
CA PHE A 135 -11.19 -8.97 10.45
C PHE A 135 -11.28 -7.62 9.73
N MET A 136 -12.49 -7.22 9.29
CA MET A 136 -12.69 -5.91 8.66
C MET A 136 -12.32 -4.75 9.61
N LEU A 137 -12.70 -4.84 10.88
CA LEU A 137 -12.31 -3.86 11.89
C LEU A 137 -10.78 -3.83 12.09
N PHE A 138 -10.15 -4.98 12.19
CA PHE A 138 -8.68 -5.09 12.28
C PHE A 138 -7.97 -4.47 11.06
N ALA A 139 -8.50 -4.68 9.85
CA ALA A 139 -7.89 -4.15 8.63
C ALA A 139 -8.02 -2.61 8.51
N ILE A 140 -8.93 -1.98 9.25
CA ILE A 140 -9.11 -0.53 9.31
C ILE A 140 -8.17 0.11 10.33
N LEU A 141 -7.85 -0.59 11.43
CA LEU A 141 -7.00 -0.10 12.52
C LEU A 141 -5.50 -0.25 12.22
#